data_02136a03c87f506182f3be00e55d3e47
#
_entry.id   02136a03c87f506182f3be00e55d3e47
#
_cell.length_a   1.000
_cell.length_b   1.000
_cell.length_c   1.000
_cell.angle_alpha   90.00
_cell.angle_beta   90.00
_cell.angle_gamma   90.00
#
_symmetry.space_group_name_H-M   'P 1'
#
loop_
_entity.id
_entity.type
_entity.pdbx_description
1 polymer ?
#
loop_
_entity_poly.entity_id
_entity_poly.type
_entity_poly.pdbx_seq_one_letter_code
_entity_poly.pdbx_strand_id
1 'polypeptide(L)'
;IAFAREYLCEPMDDMSSLFPSIVLQAAKDSDLRIINRAEGDPDDQYFVGWDPAISSDRSADYTVMVVLRRPSTNPELLELVHVVRRKNMDFRTQIMEIQKLNAKFAPDVIELEANNFQRVFATELRADTDLPIKTFISTRQRRESLLMGLVMRFEREQLRLPWGDENSRTLMSELERELLMFGMSKKGKLDSIGRHDDFAIALALAHWGTTEFRERVVDLDDLMLGLIE
;
A
#
# COMPACT_ATOMS: atom_id res chain seq x y z
N ILE A 1 19.63 -18.79 -7.21
CA ILE A 1 19.04 -18.18 -6.00
C ILE A 1 17.52 -18.18 -6.14
N ALA A 2 16.90 -17.68 -7.24
CA ALA A 2 15.45 -17.68 -7.45
C ALA A 2 14.85 -19.11 -7.41
N PHE A 3 15.48 -20.07 -8.06
CA PHE A 3 15.03 -21.48 -8.07
C PHE A 3 15.02 -22.10 -6.67
N ALA A 4 16.06 -21.85 -5.87
CA ALA A 4 16.15 -22.37 -4.51
C ALA A 4 15.03 -21.83 -3.61
N ARG A 5 14.64 -20.54 -3.80
CA ARG A 5 13.53 -19.92 -3.06
C ARG A 5 12.15 -20.43 -3.46
N GLU A 6 11.89 -20.51 -4.77
CA GLU A 6 10.56 -20.85 -5.27
C GLU A 6 10.25 -22.36 -5.17
N TYR A 7 11.27 -23.21 -5.27
CA TYR A 7 11.07 -24.65 -5.34
C TYR A 7 11.64 -25.44 -4.16
N LEU A 8 12.69 -24.94 -3.50
CA LEU A 8 13.31 -25.66 -2.37
C LEU A 8 12.90 -25.08 -1.01
N CYS A 9 12.11 -24.01 -0.96
CA CYS A 9 11.73 -23.31 0.27
C CYS A 9 12.94 -22.99 1.17
N GLU A 10 14.12 -22.79 0.58
CA GLU A 10 15.29 -22.37 1.34
C GLU A 10 15.10 -20.93 1.84
N PRO A 11 15.15 -20.69 3.16
CA PRO A 11 15.07 -19.33 3.68
C PRO A 11 16.23 -18.52 3.10
N MET A 12 15.93 -17.30 2.65
CA MET A 12 17.01 -16.35 2.39
C MET A 12 17.78 -16.10 3.68
N ASP A 13 19.06 -15.82 3.54
CA ASP A 13 19.78 -15.13 4.58
C ASP A 13 19.00 -13.84 4.88
N ASP A 14 18.38 -13.78 6.05
CA ASP A 14 17.46 -12.73 6.50
C ASP A 14 18.12 -11.33 6.41
N MET A 15 19.45 -11.30 6.44
CA MET A 15 20.26 -10.09 6.33
C MET A 15 20.27 -9.46 4.93
N SER A 16 19.79 -10.15 3.90
CA SER A 16 19.74 -9.63 2.52
C SER A 16 18.33 -9.19 2.08
N SER A 17 17.30 -9.47 2.88
CA SER A 17 15.94 -8.98 2.64
C SER A 17 15.79 -7.52 3.03
N LEU A 18 15.07 -6.76 2.21
CA LEU A 18 14.73 -5.37 2.53
C LEU A 18 13.77 -5.27 3.73
N PHE A 19 12.94 -6.28 3.92
CA PHE A 19 11.99 -6.40 5.02
C PHE A 19 12.33 -7.66 5.84
N PRO A 20 13.16 -7.56 6.88
CA PRO A 20 13.52 -8.72 7.73
C PRO A 20 12.28 -9.32 8.40
N SER A 21 12.26 -10.65 8.53
CA SER A 21 11.11 -11.36 9.12
C SER A 21 10.80 -10.90 10.54
N ILE A 22 11.80 -10.56 11.33
CA ILE A 22 11.60 -10.07 12.69
C ILE A 22 10.79 -8.77 12.74
N VAL A 23 11.01 -7.87 11.80
CA VAL A 23 10.30 -6.58 11.71
C VAL A 23 8.85 -6.82 11.28
N LEU A 24 8.62 -7.74 10.35
CA LEU A 24 7.28 -8.12 9.91
C LEU A 24 6.49 -8.83 11.03
N GLN A 25 7.15 -9.67 11.83
CA GLN A 25 6.51 -10.31 12.99
C GLN A 25 6.11 -9.29 14.06
N ALA A 26 6.95 -8.30 14.34
CA ALA A 26 6.64 -7.23 15.29
C ALA A 26 5.43 -6.36 14.87
N ALA A 27 5.16 -6.28 13.57
CA ALA A 27 4.01 -5.55 13.04
C ALA A 27 2.67 -6.30 13.19
N LYS A 28 2.66 -7.60 13.48
CA LYS A 28 1.44 -8.39 13.60
C LYS A 28 0.67 -8.03 14.86
N ASP A 29 -0.60 -7.64 14.69
CA ASP A 29 -1.49 -7.25 15.77
C ASP A 29 -2.66 -8.24 15.88
N SER A 30 -2.74 -8.98 16.98
CA SER A 30 -3.77 -10.01 17.22
C SER A 30 -5.15 -9.42 17.51
N ASP A 31 -5.25 -8.14 17.84
CA ASP A 31 -6.50 -7.46 18.12
C ASP A 31 -7.06 -6.79 16.87
N LEU A 32 -6.22 -6.54 15.87
CA LEU A 32 -6.60 -5.93 14.60
C LEU A 32 -7.13 -6.98 13.61
N ARG A 33 -8.21 -6.64 12.92
CA ARG A 33 -8.85 -7.46 11.87
C ARG A 33 -9.14 -6.64 10.64
N ILE A 34 -9.22 -7.31 9.49
CA ILE A 34 -9.73 -6.68 8.26
C ILE A 34 -11.17 -6.22 8.50
N ILE A 35 -11.44 -4.95 8.30
CA ILE A 35 -12.76 -4.37 8.49
C ILE A 35 -13.68 -4.76 7.32
N ASN A 36 -14.59 -5.69 7.58
CA ASN A 36 -15.60 -6.11 6.62
C ASN A 36 -16.92 -5.31 6.72
N ARG A 37 -17.06 -4.47 7.75
CA ARG A 37 -18.26 -3.67 8.01
C ARG A 37 -18.21 -2.30 7.35
N ALA A 38 -19.37 -1.67 7.32
CA ALA A 38 -19.73 -0.66 6.37
C ALA A 38 -19.08 0.71 6.53
N GLU A 39 -18.47 1.11 7.62
CA GLU A 39 -18.02 2.48 7.77
C GLU A 39 -16.73 2.58 8.57
N GLY A 40 -15.83 3.45 8.13
CA GLY A 40 -14.68 3.90 8.89
C GLY A 40 -15.11 4.81 10.05
N ASP A 41 -14.23 5.01 11.02
CA ASP A 41 -14.45 6.01 12.07
C ASP A 41 -14.23 7.41 11.45
N PRO A 42 -15.20 8.34 11.54
CA PRO A 42 -15.08 9.66 10.93
C PRO A 42 -13.97 10.55 11.55
N ASP A 43 -13.51 10.22 12.75
CA ASP A 43 -12.44 10.96 13.42
C ASP A 43 -11.05 10.50 12.98
N ASP A 44 -10.95 9.36 12.28
CA ASP A 44 -9.71 8.80 11.79
C ASP A 44 -9.41 9.24 10.36
N GLN A 45 -8.14 9.18 9.97
CA GLN A 45 -7.71 9.43 8.60
C GLN A 45 -7.51 8.12 7.85
N TYR A 46 -7.86 8.11 6.57
CA TYR A 46 -7.72 6.93 5.72
C TYR A 46 -6.95 7.24 4.45
N PHE A 47 -6.12 6.29 4.04
CA PHE A 47 -5.25 6.38 2.87
C PHE A 47 -5.36 5.11 2.06
N VAL A 48 -5.57 5.23 0.76
CA VAL A 48 -5.69 4.09 -0.14
C VAL A 48 -4.50 4.05 -1.09
N GLY A 49 -3.87 2.89 -1.19
CA GLY A 49 -2.93 2.58 -2.26
C GLY A 49 -3.58 1.64 -3.25
N TRP A 50 -3.51 1.99 -4.52
CA TRP A 50 -4.11 1.22 -5.59
C TRP A 50 -3.08 0.88 -6.67
N ASP A 51 -2.82 -0.42 -6.81
CA ASP A 51 -2.03 -1.00 -7.88
C ASP A 51 -2.97 -1.73 -8.86
N PRO A 52 -3.26 -1.14 -10.03
CA PRO A 52 -4.22 -1.70 -10.98
C PRO A 52 -3.57 -2.67 -11.95
N ALA A 53 -4.06 -3.89 -12.04
CA ALA A 53 -3.75 -4.78 -13.15
C ALA A 53 -4.61 -4.46 -14.37
N ILE A 54 -3.99 -4.35 -15.55
CA ILE A 54 -4.67 -3.98 -16.80
C ILE A 54 -4.87 -5.19 -17.71
N SER A 55 -4.13 -6.28 -17.49
CA SER A 55 -4.14 -7.44 -18.36
C SER A 55 -5.30 -8.39 -18.06
N SER A 56 -6.00 -8.83 -19.12
CA SER A 56 -7.01 -9.89 -19.07
C SER A 56 -6.42 -11.30 -19.20
N ASP A 57 -5.10 -11.44 -19.28
CA ASP A 57 -4.44 -12.75 -19.41
C ASP A 57 -4.52 -13.55 -18.11
N ARG A 58 -4.65 -14.87 -18.22
CA ARG A 58 -4.70 -15.80 -17.07
C ARG A 58 -3.44 -15.78 -16.19
N SER A 59 -2.34 -15.26 -16.71
CA SER A 59 -1.10 -14.99 -15.96
C SER A 59 -1.03 -13.59 -15.38
N ALA A 60 -2.13 -12.83 -15.44
CA ALA A 60 -2.19 -11.43 -15.06
C ALA A 60 -1.85 -11.22 -13.59
N ASP A 61 -1.27 -10.05 -13.32
CA ASP A 61 -1.02 -9.51 -12.01
C ASP A 61 -2.35 -9.28 -11.25
N TYR A 62 -2.25 -9.13 -9.96
CA TYR A 62 -3.43 -8.80 -9.16
C TYR A 62 -3.72 -7.30 -9.23
N THR A 63 -4.99 -6.94 -9.31
CA THR A 63 -5.43 -5.61 -8.87
C THR A 63 -5.46 -5.65 -7.35
N VAL A 64 -4.73 -4.74 -6.71
CA VAL A 64 -4.69 -4.64 -5.26
C VAL A 64 -5.03 -3.22 -4.82
N MET A 65 -5.93 -3.11 -3.83
CA MET A 65 -6.22 -1.87 -3.12
C MET A 65 -6.03 -2.12 -1.63
N VAL A 66 -5.20 -1.32 -0.99
CA VAL A 66 -4.92 -1.40 0.45
C VAL A 66 -5.44 -0.13 1.11
N VAL A 67 -6.13 -0.28 2.23
CA VAL A 67 -6.57 0.85 3.06
C VAL A 67 -5.76 0.86 4.35
N LEU A 68 -5.05 1.96 4.59
CA LEU A 68 -4.42 2.28 5.86
C LEU A 68 -5.29 3.27 6.65
N ARG A 69 -5.45 3.02 7.94
CA ARG A 69 -6.04 3.92 8.92
C ARG A 69 -4.93 4.59 9.73
N ARG A 70 -5.08 5.87 9.99
CA ARG A 70 -4.32 6.60 11.00
C ARG A 70 -5.29 6.96 12.13
N PRO A 71 -5.21 6.29 13.27
CA PRO A 71 -6.09 6.60 14.40
C PRO A 71 -5.89 8.02 14.91
N SER A 72 -6.98 8.75 15.14
CA SER A 72 -6.95 10.10 15.75
C SER A 72 -6.28 10.11 17.12
N THR A 73 -6.40 9.00 17.85
CA THR A 73 -5.78 8.79 19.17
C THR A 73 -4.27 8.56 19.13
N ASN A 74 -3.72 8.15 17.96
CA ASN A 74 -2.28 7.93 17.75
C ASN A 74 -1.88 8.26 16.31
N PRO A 75 -1.60 9.54 15.99
CA PRO A 75 -1.29 9.98 14.63
C PRO A 75 0.02 9.43 14.04
N GLU A 76 0.88 8.86 14.84
CA GLU A 76 2.12 8.23 14.37
C GLU A 76 1.91 6.77 13.93
N LEU A 77 0.81 6.14 14.34
CA LEU A 77 0.49 4.77 14.01
C LEU A 77 -0.28 4.69 12.70
N LEU A 78 0.01 3.69 11.90
CA LEU A 78 -0.78 3.27 10.76
C LEU A 78 -1.26 1.83 10.96
N GLU A 79 -2.47 1.55 10.56
CA GLU A 79 -3.07 0.21 10.66
C GLU A 79 -3.61 -0.20 9.29
N LEU A 80 -3.23 -1.37 8.81
CA LEU A 80 -3.86 -1.95 7.63
C LEU A 80 -5.24 -2.47 8.02
N VAL A 81 -6.31 -1.86 7.50
CA VAL A 81 -7.68 -2.17 7.92
C VAL A 81 -8.54 -2.81 6.83
N HIS A 82 -8.15 -2.68 5.56
CA HIS A 82 -8.90 -3.30 4.47
C HIS A 82 -8.03 -3.61 3.26
N VAL A 83 -8.41 -4.66 2.52
CA VAL A 83 -7.73 -5.10 1.29
C VAL A 83 -8.75 -5.57 0.28
N VAL A 84 -8.58 -5.13 -0.96
CA VAL A 84 -9.16 -5.75 -2.15
C VAL A 84 -8.00 -6.33 -2.95
N ARG A 85 -8.00 -7.64 -3.20
CA ARG A 85 -6.97 -8.33 -3.99
C ARG A 85 -7.63 -9.36 -4.90
N ARG A 86 -7.66 -9.07 -6.19
CA ARG A 86 -8.34 -9.92 -7.18
C ARG A 86 -7.61 -9.96 -8.51
N LYS A 87 -7.64 -11.11 -9.18
CA LYS A 87 -7.20 -11.29 -10.57
C LYS A 87 -8.33 -10.97 -11.55
N ASN A 88 -7.93 -10.64 -12.77
CA ASN A 88 -8.85 -10.46 -13.92
C ASN A 88 -9.99 -9.47 -13.63
N MET A 89 -9.68 -8.41 -12.93
CA MET A 89 -10.62 -7.35 -12.62
C MET A 89 -10.61 -6.35 -13.76
N ASP A 90 -11.70 -6.27 -14.51
CA ASP A 90 -11.81 -5.26 -15.54
C ASP A 90 -11.84 -3.85 -14.93
N PHE A 91 -11.58 -2.90 -15.77
CA PHE A 91 -11.40 -1.51 -15.37
C PHE A 91 -12.64 -0.90 -14.71
N ARG A 92 -13.82 -1.20 -15.23
CA ARG A 92 -15.08 -0.73 -14.70
C ARG A 92 -15.34 -1.28 -13.30
N THR A 93 -15.01 -2.54 -13.10
CA THR A 93 -15.11 -3.20 -11.79
C THR A 93 -14.13 -2.58 -10.80
N GLN A 94 -12.91 -2.22 -11.23
CA GLN A 94 -11.95 -1.53 -10.38
C GLN A 94 -12.48 -0.15 -9.94
N ILE A 95 -13.09 0.62 -10.84
CA ILE A 95 -13.72 1.90 -10.49
C ILE A 95 -14.84 1.70 -9.46
N MET A 96 -15.69 0.70 -9.67
CA MET A 96 -16.78 0.42 -8.72
C MET A 96 -16.24 0.05 -7.33
N GLU A 97 -15.14 -0.71 -7.25
CA GLU A 97 -14.52 -1.05 -5.97
C GLU A 97 -13.90 0.17 -5.30
N ILE A 98 -13.20 1.04 -6.02
CA ILE A 98 -12.63 2.25 -5.41
C ILE A 98 -13.72 3.22 -4.94
N GLN A 99 -14.84 3.33 -5.67
CA GLN A 99 -16.00 4.12 -5.24
C GLN A 99 -16.63 3.55 -3.95
N LYS A 100 -16.71 2.22 -3.81
CA LYS A 100 -17.16 1.57 -2.56
C LYS A 100 -16.21 1.85 -1.40
N LEU A 101 -14.89 1.79 -1.64
CA LEU A 101 -13.91 2.13 -0.62
C LEU A 101 -14.03 3.61 -0.22
N ASN A 102 -14.25 4.51 -1.17
CA ASN A 102 -14.46 5.92 -0.90
C ASN A 102 -15.74 6.15 -0.06
N ALA A 103 -16.84 5.52 -0.42
CA ALA A 103 -18.08 5.62 0.35
C ALA A 103 -17.96 5.05 1.76
N LYS A 104 -17.08 4.03 1.95
CA LYS A 104 -16.90 3.34 3.23
C LYS A 104 -15.96 4.07 4.17
N PHE A 105 -14.85 4.59 3.67
CA PHE A 105 -13.74 5.09 4.47
C PHE A 105 -13.50 6.60 4.32
N ALA A 106 -14.11 7.24 3.31
CA ALA A 106 -13.87 8.65 2.98
C ALA A 106 -12.35 9.02 3.00
N PRO A 107 -11.50 8.34 2.21
CA PRO A 107 -10.05 8.51 2.31
C PRO A 107 -9.61 9.93 1.96
N ASP A 108 -8.61 10.43 2.67
CA ASP A 108 -7.97 11.72 2.40
C ASP A 108 -7.17 11.70 1.10
N VAL A 109 -6.63 10.54 0.75
CA VAL A 109 -5.83 10.33 -0.46
C VAL A 109 -6.01 8.91 -0.99
N ILE A 110 -6.12 8.80 -2.32
CA ILE A 110 -6.05 7.55 -3.07
C ILE A 110 -4.82 7.64 -3.99
N GLU A 111 -3.73 6.98 -3.63
CA GLU A 111 -2.53 6.90 -4.47
C GLU A 111 -2.69 5.78 -5.49
N LEU A 112 -2.74 6.13 -6.76
CA LEU A 112 -2.87 5.23 -7.89
C LEU A 112 -1.53 5.09 -8.61
N GLU A 113 -0.99 3.85 -8.73
CA GLU A 113 0.15 3.64 -9.62
C GLU A 113 -0.27 3.90 -11.07
N ALA A 114 0.43 4.82 -11.73
CA ALA A 114 0.07 5.26 -13.07
C ALA A 114 1.27 5.26 -14.00
N ASN A 115 1.60 4.10 -14.53
CA ASN A 115 2.60 3.95 -15.57
C ASN A 115 1.92 3.93 -16.95
N ASN A 116 2.45 4.68 -17.92
CA ASN A 116 2.01 4.68 -19.32
C ASN A 116 0.48 4.81 -19.52
N PHE A 117 -0.21 3.72 -19.83
CA PHE A 117 -1.64 3.70 -20.16
C PHE A 117 -2.53 4.10 -18.98
N GLN A 118 -2.14 3.77 -17.76
CA GLN A 118 -2.87 4.12 -16.53
C GLN A 118 -2.97 5.63 -16.30
N ARG A 119 -2.07 6.44 -16.90
CA ARG A 119 -2.12 7.90 -16.79
C ARG A 119 -3.33 8.51 -17.49
N VAL A 120 -3.70 7.99 -18.66
CA VAL A 120 -4.90 8.45 -19.39
C VAL A 120 -6.13 8.16 -18.54
N PHE A 121 -6.21 6.96 -18.02
CA PHE A 121 -7.27 6.54 -17.13
C PHE A 121 -7.38 7.37 -15.83
N ALA A 122 -6.28 7.63 -15.17
CA ALA A 122 -6.29 8.47 -13.98
C ALA A 122 -6.80 9.89 -14.27
N THR A 123 -6.54 10.38 -15.48
CA THR A 123 -7.05 11.69 -15.91
C THR A 123 -8.55 11.67 -16.14
N GLU A 124 -9.07 10.66 -16.83
CA GLU A 124 -10.51 10.46 -17.06
C GLU A 124 -11.25 10.27 -15.73
N LEU A 125 -10.70 9.41 -14.85
CA LEU A 125 -11.31 9.13 -13.55
C LEU A 125 -11.41 10.38 -12.66
N ARG A 126 -10.40 11.26 -12.70
CA ARG A 126 -10.44 12.54 -11.98
C ARG A 126 -11.45 13.53 -12.57
N ALA A 127 -11.64 13.51 -13.89
CA ALA A 127 -12.59 14.37 -14.55
C ALA A 127 -14.04 13.95 -14.26
N ASP A 128 -14.25 12.64 -14.09
CA ASP A 128 -15.59 12.06 -13.95
C ASP A 128 -16.00 11.81 -12.48
N THR A 129 -15.10 12.02 -11.52
CA THR A 129 -15.36 11.74 -10.09
C THR A 129 -14.69 12.76 -9.18
N ASP A 130 -15.30 13.00 -8.01
CA ASP A 130 -14.74 13.82 -6.92
C ASP A 130 -13.81 13.01 -6.00
N LEU A 131 -13.27 11.89 -6.46
CA LEU A 131 -12.37 11.05 -5.68
C LEU A 131 -11.02 11.75 -5.45
N PRO A 132 -10.42 11.68 -4.24
CA PRO A 132 -9.15 12.32 -3.91
C PRO A 132 -7.95 11.56 -4.51
N ILE A 133 -7.97 11.34 -5.83
CA ILE A 133 -6.99 10.53 -6.55
C ILE A 133 -5.73 11.33 -6.85
N LYS A 134 -4.60 10.78 -6.44
CA LYS A 134 -3.27 11.17 -6.90
C LYS A 134 -2.64 10.06 -7.72
N THR A 135 -1.70 10.43 -8.57
CA THR A 135 -0.98 9.46 -9.41
C THR A 135 0.47 9.36 -8.99
N PHE A 136 0.88 8.16 -8.67
CA PHE A 136 2.28 7.81 -8.47
C PHE A 136 2.88 7.32 -9.79
N ILE A 137 3.84 8.07 -10.34
CA ILE A 137 4.60 7.65 -11.52
C ILE A 137 5.83 6.90 -11.02
N SER A 138 5.86 5.60 -11.27
CA SER A 138 6.92 4.71 -10.82
C SER A 138 8.17 4.87 -11.71
N THR A 139 9.07 5.78 -11.29
CA THR A 139 10.45 5.78 -11.77
C THR A 139 11.30 4.95 -10.81
N ARG A 140 12.48 4.50 -11.25
CA ARG A 140 13.39 3.75 -10.38
C ARG A 140 13.62 4.43 -9.03
N GLN A 141 14.00 5.71 -9.05
CA GLN A 141 14.30 6.47 -7.84
C GLN A 141 13.07 6.62 -6.93
N ARG A 142 11.90 6.91 -7.51
CA ARG A 142 10.67 7.04 -6.73
C ARG A 142 10.23 5.70 -6.13
N ARG A 143 10.39 4.59 -6.87
CA ARG A 143 10.10 3.25 -6.35
C ARG A 143 11.04 2.87 -5.20
N GLU A 144 12.33 3.19 -5.30
CA GLU A 144 13.28 3.01 -4.19
C GLU A 144 12.86 3.85 -2.97
N SER A 145 12.50 5.12 -3.15
CA SER A 145 12.01 5.99 -2.06
C SER A 145 10.70 5.48 -1.44
N LEU A 146 9.78 5.01 -2.27
CA LEU A 146 8.50 4.41 -1.85
C LEU A 146 8.73 3.23 -0.90
N LEU A 147 9.57 2.29 -1.31
CA LEU A 147 9.88 1.08 -0.54
C LEU A 147 10.69 1.40 0.72
N MET A 148 11.68 2.28 0.64
CA MET A 148 12.46 2.69 1.80
C MET A 148 11.62 3.42 2.85
N GLY A 149 10.64 4.24 2.43
CA GLY A 149 9.67 4.83 3.34
C GLY A 149 8.87 3.78 4.11
N LEU A 150 8.41 2.74 3.42
CA LEU A 150 7.70 1.63 4.06
C LEU A 150 8.60 0.83 5.03
N VAL A 151 9.86 0.56 4.65
CA VAL A 151 10.86 -0.07 5.55
C VAL A 151 10.98 0.70 6.86
N MET A 152 11.17 2.01 6.77
CA MET A 152 11.31 2.86 7.95
C MET A 152 10.06 2.83 8.85
N ARG A 153 8.86 2.68 8.26
CA ARG A 153 7.63 2.52 9.05
C ARG A 153 7.61 1.22 9.85
N PHE A 154 8.00 0.15 9.22
CA PHE A 154 8.11 -1.15 9.90
C PHE A 154 9.18 -1.13 11.01
N GLU A 155 10.38 -0.61 10.71
CA GLU A 155 11.49 -0.52 11.69
C GLU A 155 11.15 0.34 12.91
N ARG A 156 10.32 1.37 12.73
CA ARG A 156 9.84 2.22 13.83
C ARG A 156 8.64 1.64 14.59
N GLU A 157 8.19 0.45 14.19
CA GLU A 157 6.98 -0.18 14.73
C GLU A 157 5.72 0.71 14.62
N GLN A 158 5.68 1.55 13.59
CA GLN A 158 4.59 2.49 13.32
C GLN A 158 3.59 1.98 12.29
N LEU A 159 3.61 0.69 11.97
CA LEU A 159 2.65 0.02 11.10
C LEU A 159 2.18 -1.28 11.75
N ARG A 160 0.86 -1.46 11.84
CA ARG A 160 0.23 -2.68 12.35
C ARG A 160 -0.47 -3.43 11.23
N LEU A 161 -0.28 -4.74 11.22
CA LEU A 161 -0.90 -5.67 10.28
C LEU A 161 -1.95 -6.52 11.00
N PRO A 162 -3.17 -6.64 10.45
CA PRO A 162 -4.24 -7.39 11.11
C PRO A 162 -3.90 -8.89 11.19
N TRP A 163 -3.96 -9.44 12.41
CA TRP A 163 -3.64 -10.85 12.68
C TRP A 163 -4.70 -11.54 13.55
N GLY A 164 -5.83 -10.86 13.85
CA GLY A 164 -6.82 -11.26 14.85
C GLY A 164 -7.78 -12.38 14.42
N ASP A 165 -7.88 -12.69 13.13
CA ASP A 165 -8.71 -13.77 12.61
C ASP A 165 -8.03 -14.53 11.46
N GLU A 166 -8.65 -15.64 11.02
CA GLU A 166 -8.08 -16.50 9.99
C GLU A 166 -8.00 -15.82 8.63
N ASN A 167 -9.01 -15.02 8.27
CA ASN A 167 -9.01 -14.28 7.01
C ASN A 167 -7.88 -13.26 6.97
N SER A 168 -7.72 -12.48 8.05
CA SER A 168 -6.62 -11.50 8.20
C SER A 168 -5.26 -12.19 8.12
N ARG A 169 -5.07 -13.30 8.86
CA ARG A 169 -3.82 -14.08 8.81
C ARG A 169 -3.49 -14.61 7.42
N THR A 170 -4.49 -15.12 6.69
CA THR A 170 -4.30 -15.62 5.34
C THR A 170 -3.83 -14.51 4.40
N LEU A 171 -4.50 -13.37 4.39
CA LEU A 171 -4.12 -12.22 3.57
C LEU A 171 -2.74 -11.67 3.95
N MET A 172 -2.47 -11.50 5.26
CA MET A 172 -1.19 -10.96 5.70
C MET A 172 -0.03 -11.92 5.44
N SER A 173 -0.26 -13.22 5.43
CA SER A 173 0.76 -14.20 5.03
C SER A 173 1.13 -14.10 3.56
N GLU A 174 0.20 -13.71 2.69
CA GLU A 174 0.50 -13.41 1.28
C GLU A 174 1.32 -12.12 1.15
N LEU A 175 0.94 -11.06 1.87
CA LEU A 175 1.71 -9.81 1.93
C LEU A 175 3.14 -10.04 2.46
N GLU A 176 3.27 -10.77 3.56
CA GLU A 176 4.57 -11.11 4.14
C GLU A 176 5.47 -11.84 3.14
N ARG A 177 4.92 -12.78 2.37
CA ARG A 177 5.66 -13.49 1.32
C ARG A 177 6.15 -12.55 0.22
N GLU A 178 5.34 -11.59 -0.22
CA GLU A 178 5.76 -10.59 -1.20
C GLU A 178 6.85 -9.66 -0.62
N LEU A 179 6.68 -9.16 0.61
CA LEU A 179 7.65 -8.29 1.27
C LEU A 179 9.02 -8.97 1.45
N LEU A 180 9.04 -10.23 1.86
CA LEU A 180 10.27 -11.01 2.02
C LEU A 180 11.04 -11.21 0.70
N MET A 181 10.38 -11.07 -0.45
CA MET A 181 11.00 -11.18 -1.77
C MET A 181 11.72 -9.91 -2.24
N PHE A 182 11.55 -8.78 -1.54
CA PHE A 182 12.31 -7.58 -1.85
C PHE A 182 13.72 -7.64 -1.29
N GLY A 183 14.69 -7.27 -2.11
CA GLY A 183 16.08 -7.24 -1.69
C GLY A 183 16.97 -6.46 -2.65
N MET A 184 18.22 -6.28 -2.25
CA MET A 184 19.22 -5.65 -3.10
C MET A 184 19.81 -6.69 -4.07
N SER A 185 19.70 -6.42 -5.37
CA SER A 185 20.38 -7.22 -6.38
C SER A 185 21.89 -7.05 -6.28
N LYS A 186 22.68 -7.98 -6.87
CA LYS A 186 24.14 -7.87 -6.96
C LYS A 186 24.64 -6.58 -7.64
N LYS A 187 23.76 -5.88 -8.38
CA LYS A 187 24.05 -4.60 -9.05
C LYS A 187 23.63 -3.39 -8.20
N GLY A 188 23.31 -3.57 -6.92
CA GLY A 188 22.82 -2.51 -6.05
C GLY A 188 21.46 -1.93 -6.46
N LYS A 189 20.64 -2.72 -7.19
CA LYS A 189 19.28 -2.35 -7.55
C LYS A 189 18.31 -2.99 -6.57
N LEU A 190 17.41 -2.21 -6.02
CA LEU A 190 16.32 -2.67 -5.21
C LEU A 190 15.23 -3.22 -6.13
N ASP A 191 14.89 -4.50 -5.97
CA ASP A 191 13.93 -5.18 -6.82
C ASP A 191 13.24 -6.33 -6.08
N SER A 192 12.06 -6.72 -6.51
CA SER A 192 11.43 -7.95 -6.09
C SER A 192 12.00 -9.12 -6.90
N ILE A 193 12.36 -10.21 -6.21
CA ILE A 193 12.79 -11.45 -6.84
C ILE A 193 11.58 -12.37 -7.09
N GLY A 194 10.44 -12.02 -6.52
CA GLY A 194 9.16 -12.70 -6.67
C GLY A 194 8.49 -12.43 -8.01
N ARG A 195 7.47 -13.22 -8.29
CA ARG A 195 6.64 -13.13 -9.50
C ARG A 195 5.59 -12.04 -9.40
N HIS A 196 5.16 -11.73 -8.19
CA HIS A 196 4.15 -10.74 -7.86
C HIS A 196 4.66 -9.89 -6.70
N ASP A 197 4.48 -8.60 -6.79
CA ASP A 197 4.76 -7.62 -5.75
C ASP A 197 3.62 -6.59 -5.60
N ASP A 198 2.49 -6.87 -6.24
CA ASP A 198 1.34 -5.98 -6.34
C ASP A 198 0.79 -5.58 -4.96
N PHE A 199 0.76 -6.52 -4.00
CA PHE A 199 0.26 -6.25 -2.66
C PHE A 199 1.22 -5.38 -1.85
N ALA A 200 2.50 -5.66 -1.92
CA ALA A 200 3.53 -4.86 -1.26
C ALA A 200 3.58 -3.43 -1.84
N ILE A 201 3.41 -3.29 -3.16
CA ILE A 201 3.37 -1.99 -3.83
C ILE A 201 2.12 -1.22 -3.43
N ALA A 202 0.94 -1.84 -3.42
CA ALA A 202 -0.29 -1.18 -2.97
C ALA A 202 -0.18 -0.70 -1.50
N LEU A 203 0.44 -1.48 -0.61
CA LEU A 203 0.71 -1.05 0.77
C LEU A 203 1.67 0.14 0.81
N ALA A 204 2.73 0.10 0.02
CA ALA A 204 3.71 1.19 -0.05
C ALA A 204 3.09 2.48 -0.61
N LEU A 205 2.19 2.39 -1.59
CA LEU A 205 1.43 3.52 -2.13
C LEU A 205 0.50 4.13 -1.07
N ALA A 206 -0.25 3.30 -0.32
CA ALA A 206 -1.07 3.80 0.79
C ALA A 206 -0.23 4.55 1.82
N HIS A 207 0.94 4.01 2.18
CA HIS A 207 1.89 4.69 3.05
C HIS A 207 2.41 5.99 2.44
N TRP A 208 2.73 6.03 1.15
CA TRP A 208 3.19 7.24 0.45
C TRP A 208 2.16 8.37 0.55
N GLY A 209 0.88 8.08 0.36
CA GLY A 209 -0.22 9.02 0.54
C GLY A 209 -0.23 9.68 1.91
N THR A 210 0.19 8.98 2.97
CA THR A 210 0.26 9.53 4.33
C THR A 210 1.34 10.60 4.48
N THR A 211 2.46 10.48 3.78
CA THR A 211 3.58 11.43 3.85
C THR A 211 3.27 12.70 3.09
N GLU A 212 2.78 12.58 1.87
CA GLU A 212 2.38 13.74 1.06
C GLU A 212 1.21 14.54 1.67
N PHE A 213 0.32 13.88 2.39
CA PHE A 213 -0.75 14.56 3.11
C PHE A 213 -0.19 15.40 4.26
N ARG A 214 0.78 14.88 5.01
CA ARG A 214 1.42 15.57 6.13
C ARG A 214 2.16 16.83 5.68
N GLU A 215 2.91 16.75 4.59
CA GLU A 215 3.62 17.90 4.02
C GLU A 215 2.66 19.03 3.66
N ARG A 216 1.50 18.73 3.08
CA ARG A 216 0.50 19.75 2.72
C ARG A 216 -0.16 20.42 3.91
N VAL A 217 -0.43 19.69 4.98
CA VAL A 217 -1.01 20.26 6.21
C VAL A 217 -0.02 21.23 6.83
N VAL A 218 1.26 20.89 6.89
CA VAL A 218 2.31 21.78 7.41
C VAL A 218 2.41 23.05 6.57
N ASP A 219 2.41 22.95 5.24
CA ASP A 219 2.45 24.13 4.34
C ASP A 219 1.25 25.05 4.51
N LEU A 220 0.05 24.50 4.79
CA LEU A 220 -1.16 25.30 5.05
C LEU A 220 -1.11 25.98 6.41
N ASP A 221 -0.59 25.33 7.42
CA ASP A 221 -0.43 25.92 8.76
C ASP A 221 0.60 27.05 8.73
N ASP A 222 1.71 26.89 8.02
CA ASP A 222 2.73 27.93 7.83
C ASP A 222 2.16 29.12 7.04
N LEU A 223 1.32 28.89 6.03
CA LEU A 223 0.63 29.94 5.27
C LEU A 223 -0.39 30.71 6.12
N MET A 224 -1.11 30.01 7.00
CA MET A 224 -2.09 30.64 7.88
C MET A 224 -1.42 31.46 8.99
N LEU A 225 -0.27 31.02 9.50
CA LEU A 225 0.51 31.78 10.49
C LEU A 225 1.11 33.07 9.89
N GLY A 226 1.51 33.04 8.61
CA GLY A 226 2.03 34.23 7.89
C GLY A 226 0.97 35.27 7.50
N LEU A 227 -0.33 34.96 7.67
CA LEU A 227 -1.44 35.90 7.40
C LEU A 227 -1.90 36.67 8.66
N ILE A 228 -1.33 36.37 9.84
CA ILE A 228 -1.71 36.96 11.12
C ILE A 228 -0.69 38.03 11.59
N GLU A 229 0.42 38.21 10.86
CA GLU A 229 1.37 39.32 11.04
C GLU A 229 1.04 40.48 10.05
#